data_7d08aa7ac65a13897a9dfab1665bb77f
#
_entry.id   7d08aa7ac65a13897a9dfab1665bb77f
#
_cell.length_a   1.000
_cell.length_b   1.000
_cell.length_c   1.000
_cell.angle_alpha   90.00
_cell.angle_beta   90.00
_cell.angle_gamma   90.00
#
_symmetry.space_group_name_H-M   'P 1'
#
loop_
_entity.id
_entity.type
_entity.pdbx_description
1 polymer ?
#
loop_
_entity_poly.entity_id
_entity_poly.type
_entity_poly.pdbx_seq_one_letter_code
_entity_poly.pdbx_strand_id
1 'polypeptide(L)' 'MATIQRRVTRTGHVRYRAQVRIKNQPWVSATFHKRSDATKWARETESAQITGVYS' A
#
# COMPACT_ATOMS: atom_id res chain seq x y z
N MET A 1 9.02 -2.19 4.49
CA MET A 1 9.19 -1.60 3.16
C MET A 1 7.89 -1.64 2.38
N ALA A 2 7.62 -0.61 1.63
CA ALA A 2 6.41 -0.54 0.82
C ALA A 2 6.75 -0.71 -0.65
N THR A 3 5.90 -1.42 -1.36
CA THR A 3 6.06 -1.63 -2.78
C THR A 3 4.77 -1.22 -3.47
N ILE A 4 4.91 -0.43 -4.53
CA ILE A 4 3.75 0.00 -5.30
C ILE A 4 3.92 -0.47 -6.73
N GLN A 5 2.91 -1.21 -7.21
CA GLN A 5 2.93 -1.76 -8.56
C GLN A 5 1.84 -1.10 -9.39
N ARG A 6 2.20 -0.74 -10.61
CA ARG A 6 1.24 -0.19 -11.54
C ARG A 6 0.69 -1.32 -12.40
N ARG A 7 -0.63 -1.41 -12.45
CA ARG A 7 -1.29 -2.40 -13.26
C ARG A 7 -2.31 -1.75 -14.18
N VAL A 8 -2.35 -2.23 -15.40
CA VAL A 8 -3.33 -1.75 -16.37
C VAL A 8 -4.30 -2.89 -16.63
N THR A 9 -5.59 -2.61 -16.46
CA THR A 9 -6.61 -3.62 -16.68
C THR A 9 -6.86 -3.80 -18.17
N ARG A 10 -7.64 -4.84 -18.48
CA ARG A 10 -7.98 -5.14 -19.86
C ARG A 10 -8.75 -4.01 -20.53
N THR A 11 -9.50 -3.24 -19.76
CA THR A 11 -10.29 -2.12 -20.28
C THR A 11 -9.51 -0.83 -20.35
N GLY A 12 -8.23 -0.83 -20.00
CA GLY A 12 -7.40 0.35 -20.05
C GLY A 12 -7.38 1.18 -18.78
N HIS A 13 -7.97 0.68 -17.72
CA HIS A 13 -7.93 1.39 -16.44
C HIS A 13 -6.63 1.12 -15.73
N VAL A 14 -6.05 2.15 -15.14
CA VAL A 14 -4.81 2.03 -14.38
C VAL A 14 -5.15 1.84 -12.91
N ARG A 15 -4.50 0.86 -12.30
CA ARG A 15 -4.66 0.59 -10.88
C ARG A 15 -3.29 0.45 -10.24
N TYR A 16 -3.19 0.89 -9.00
CA TYR A 16 -1.95 0.81 -8.24
C TYR A 16 -2.17 -0.10 -7.05
N ARG A 17 -1.33 -1.12 -6.97
CA ARG A 17 -1.39 -2.06 -5.86
C ARG A 17 -0.25 -1.75 -4.91
N ALA A 18 -0.60 -1.38 -3.69
CA ALA A 18 0.38 -1.10 -2.66
C ALA A 18 0.51 -2.31 -1.75
N GLN A 19 1.74 -2.68 -1.44
CA GLN A 19 2.02 -3.78 -0.53
C GLN A 19 2.98 -3.30 0.52
N VAL A 20 2.65 -3.56 1.78
CA VAL A 20 3.50 -3.18 2.90
C VAL A 20 3.84 -4.43 3.69
N ARG A 21 5.12 -4.63 3.92
CA ARG A 21 5.58 -5.73 4.76
C ARG A 21 5.80 -5.19 6.16
N ILE A 22 5.10 -5.79 7.10
CA ILE A 22 5.17 -5.39 8.50
C ILE A 22 5.89 -6.48 9.27
N LYS A 23 6.80 -6.05 10.14
CA LYS A 23 7.57 -6.98 10.95
C LYS A 23 6.64 -7.82 11.85
N ASN A 24 6.83 -9.13 11.81
CA ASN A 24 6.04 -10.07 12.60
C ASN A 24 4.57 -10.14 12.21
N GLN A 25 4.26 -9.69 10.99
CA GLN A 25 2.89 -9.75 10.49
C GLN A 25 2.90 -10.10 9.02
N PRO A 26 1.79 -10.62 8.51
CA PRO A 26 1.71 -10.92 7.08
C PRO A 26 1.68 -9.65 6.26
N TRP A 27 1.98 -9.79 4.97
CA TRP A 27 1.91 -8.68 4.05
C TRP A 27 0.50 -8.12 4.01
N VAL A 28 0.45 -6.80 3.98
CA VAL A 28 -0.82 -6.09 3.82
C VAL A 28 -0.81 -5.45 2.44
N SER A 29 -1.89 -5.59 1.72
CA SER A 29 -1.99 -5.01 0.38
C SER A 29 -3.32 -4.30 0.20
N ALA A 30 -3.31 -3.32 -0.68
CA ALA A 30 -4.51 -2.57 -1.03
C ALA A 30 -4.38 -2.08 -2.47
N THR A 31 -5.53 -1.90 -3.13
CA THR A 31 -5.56 -1.44 -4.50
C THR A 31 -6.21 -0.07 -4.57
N PHE A 32 -5.61 0.82 -5.33
CA PHE A 32 -6.08 2.18 -5.48
C PHE A 32 -6.15 2.57 -6.95
N HIS A 33 -6.93 3.58 -7.24
CA HIS A 33 -7.02 4.10 -8.60
C HIS A 33 -5.95 5.15 -8.88
N LYS A 34 -5.36 5.72 -7.83
CA LYS A 34 -4.35 6.76 -7.97
C LYS A 34 -3.10 6.37 -7.23
N ARG A 35 -1.96 6.74 -7.84
CA ARG A 35 -0.67 6.45 -7.24
C ARG A 35 -0.49 7.20 -5.92
N SER A 36 -0.94 8.44 -5.87
CA SER A 36 -0.83 9.24 -4.66
C SER A 36 -1.58 8.62 -3.50
N ASP A 37 -2.75 8.05 -3.77
CA ASP A 37 -3.52 7.37 -2.73
C ASP A 37 -2.77 6.13 -2.24
N ALA A 38 -2.21 5.36 -3.16
CA ALA A 38 -1.45 4.17 -2.80
C ALA A 38 -0.24 4.55 -1.95
N THR A 39 0.47 5.59 -2.34
CA THR A 39 1.65 6.05 -1.61
C THR A 39 1.26 6.52 -0.22
N LYS A 40 0.20 7.29 -0.12
CA LYS A 40 -0.27 7.80 1.16
C LYS A 40 -0.66 6.66 2.08
N TRP A 41 -1.43 5.71 1.57
CA TRP A 41 -1.84 4.56 2.36
C TRP A 41 -0.64 3.75 2.85
N ALA A 42 0.31 3.49 1.96
CA ALA A 42 1.49 2.72 2.31
C ALA A 42 2.30 3.43 3.40
N ARG A 43 2.45 4.74 3.26
CA ARG A 43 3.19 5.53 4.23
C ARG A 43 2.50 5.53 5.58
N GLU A 44 1.20 5.70 5.60
CA GLU A 44 0.43 5.69 6.84
C GLU A 44 0.48 4.32 7.52
N THR A 45 0.33 3.26 6.73
CA THR A 45 0.38 1.92 7.28
C THR A 45 1.75 1.61 7.87
N GLU A 46 2.80 1.98 7.16
CA GLU A 46 4.16 1.74 7.60
C GLU A 46 4.48 2.55 8.86
N SER A 47 4.08 3.82 8.87
CA SER A 47 4.31 4.69 10.00
C SER A 47 3.56 4.20 11.24
N ALA A 48 2.33 3.80 11.07
CA ALA A 48 1.53 3.31 12.18
C ALA A 48 2.15 2.08 12.83
N GLN A 49 2.74 1.22 12.02
CA GLN A 49 3.40 0.03 12.54
C GLN A 49 4.70 0.36 13.25
N ILE A 50 5.44 1.31 12.72
CA ILE A 50 6.73 1.69 13.29
C ILE A 50 6.55 2.37 14.64
N THR A 51 5.57 3.23 14.74
CA THR A 51 5.34 3.96 16.00
C THR A 51 4.69 3.11 17.06
N GLY A 52 4.06 2.03 16.67
CA GLY A 52 3.39 1.16 17.62
C GLY A 52 2.26 1.85 18.36
N VAL A 53 1.80 2.95 17.87
CA VAL A 53 0.75 3.73 18.51
C VAL A 53 -0.60 3.28 18.02
N TYR A 54 -0.84 2.06 18.18
CA TYR A 54 -2.19 1.62 18.00
C TYR A 54 -2.79 1.48 19.29
N SER A 55 -3.65 2.19 19.59
CA SER A 55 -4.35 1.87 20.82
C SER A 55 -5.72 1.42 20.51
#